data_812207de59bc6484fb224fb1667c706f
#
_entry.id   812207de59bc6484fb224fb1667c706f
#
_cell.length_a   1.000
_cell.length_b   1.000
_cell.length_c   1.000
_cell.angle_alpha   90.00
_cell.angle_beta   90.00
_cell.angle_gamma   90.00
#
_symmetry.space_group_name_H-M   'P 1'
#
loop_
_entity.id
_entity.type
_entity.pdbx_description
1 polymer ?
#
loop_
_entity_poly.entity_id
_entity_poly.type
_entity_poly.pdbx_seq_one_letter_code
_entity_poly.pdbx_strand_id
1 'polypeptide(L)'
;MSQRYLILSASLRPNSRSHALALEAALRLKAQGIEAEFVDLRDHPLPLCDGGACYGDPAVQEFKSKLIEADGYLIATPIYNFDGNAALKNAIELTGRDVWTQKVVGFLAAAGGRASYMSLSGLTLSLMLDFRTFVLPRFVYVTGEDFSEDDAMSEEVSERLDEITTELVRVTTALRSE
;
A
#
# COMPACT_ATOMS: atom_id res chain seq x y z
N MET A 1 -23.02 -5.70 -1.55
CA MET A 1 -21.88 -6.45 -2.14
C MET A 1 -20.80 -6.56 -1.08
N SER A 2 -20.02 -7.65 -1.05
CA SER A 2 -18.88 -7.75 -0.14
C SER A 2 -17.77 -6.79 -0.60
N GLN A 3 -17.11 -6.09 0.34
CA GLN A 3 -15.98 -5.22 0.04
C GLN A 3 -14.78 -6.07 -0.40
N ARG A 4 -13.98 -5.51 -1.31
CA ARG A 4 -12.75 -6.12 -1.81
C ARG A 4 -11.53 -5.36 -1.29
N TYR A 5 -10.54 -6.09 -0.83
CA TYR A 5 -9.33 -5.53 -0.27
C TYR A 5 -8.11 -5.97 -1.07
N LEU A 6 -7.11 -5.10 -1.14
CA LEU A 6 -5.88 -5.37 -1.85
C LEU A 6 -4.67 -4.91 -1.03
N ILE A 7 -3.63 -5.72 -1.05
CA ILE A 7 -2.33 -5.37 -0.48
C ILE A 7 -1.35 -5.19 -1.64
N LEU A 8 -0.79 -3.99 -1.76
CA LEU A 8 0.21 -3.66 -2.76
C LEU A 8 1.60 -3.63 -2.12
N SER A 9 2.45 -4.58 -2.48
CA SER A 9 3.87 -4.58 -2.11
C SER A 9 4.67 -3.83 -3.18
N ALA A 10 5.18 -2.64 -2.85
CA ALA A 10 5.80 -1.74 -3.83
C ALA A 10 7.32 -1.86 -3.94
N SER A 11 7.98 -2.62 -3.05
CA SER A 11 9.42 -2.78 -3.08
C SER A 11 9.88 -3.70 -4.21
N LEU A 12 10.83 -3.24 -5.03
CA LEU A 12 11.48 -4.09 -6.03
C LEU A 12 12.69 -4.87 -5.45
N ARG A 13 13.05 -4.62 -4.19
CA ARG A 13 14.17 -5.30 -3.54
C ARG A 13 13.71 -6.67 -3.02
N PRO A 14 14.44 -7.76 -3.31
CA PRO A 14 14.25 -9.04 -2.62
C PRO A 14 14.43 -8.89 -1.10
N ASN A 15 13.67 -9.62 -0.31
CA ASN A 15 13.73 -9.62 1.16
C ASN A 15 13.58 -8.21 1.78
N SER A 16 12.66 -7.43 1.24
CA SER A 16 12.35 -6.09 1.75
C SER A 16 11.51 -6.17 3.03
N ARG A 17 11.84 -5.34 4.03
CA ARG A 17 11.01 -5.20 5.24
C ARG A 17 9.59 -4.71 4.95
N SER A 18 9.42 -3.84 3.96
CA SER A 18 8.07 -3.43 3.53
C SER A 18 7.29 -4.61 2.92
N HIS A 19 7.95 -5.53 2.21
CA HIS A 19 7.31 -6.74 1.73
C HIS A 19 6.89 -7.66 2.89
N ALA A 20 7.75 -7.82 3.92
CA ALA A 20 7.40 -8.57 5.13
C ALA A 20 6.17 -7.97 5.84
N LEU A 21 6.08 -6.63 5.95
CA LEU A 21 4.87 -5.96 6.48
C LEU A 21 3.63 -6.29 5.64
N ALA A 22 3.76 -6.32 4.31
CA ALA A 22 2.64 -6.65 3.42
C ALA A 22 2.13 -8.07 3.65
N LEU A 23 3.03 -9.05 3.78
CA LEU A 23 2.68 -10.44 4.06
C LEU A 23 1.98 -10.59 5.42
N GLU A 24 2.51 -9.93 6.45
CA GLU A 24 1.92 -9.94 7.78
C GLU A 24 0.53 -9.28 7.81
N ALA A 25 0.33 -8.20 7.07
CA ALA A 25 -0.99 -7.57 6.95
C ALA A 25 -2.00 -8.52 6.26
N ALA A 26 -1.55 -9.27 5.24
CA ALA A 26 -2.39 -10.27 4.58
C ALA A 26 -2.84 -11.39 5.55
N LEU A 27 -1.92 -11.87 6.39
CA LEU A 27 -2.24 -12.87 7.41
C LEU A 27 -3.27 -12.35 8.42
N ARG A 28 -3.17 -11.07 8.83
CA ARG A 28 -4.11 -10.45 9.77
C ARG A 28 -5.49 -10.26 9.17
N LEU A 29 -5.58 -9.80 7.93
CA LEU A 29 -6.88 -9.71 7.24
C LEU A 29 -7.52 -11.10 7.10
N LYS A 30 -6.73 -12.11 6.73
CA LYS A 30 -7.20 -13.51 6.67
C LYS A 30 -7.69 -14.03 8.02
N ALA A 31 -7.00 -13.71 9.12
CA ALA A 31 -7.43 -14.06 10.47
C ALA A 31 -8.76 -13.40 10.86
N GLN A 32 -9.09 -12.24 10.28
CA GLN A 32 -10.38 -11.55 10.40
C GLN A 32 -11.46 -12.12 9.44
N GLY A 33 -11.15 -13.18 8.68
CA GLY A 33 -12.06 -13.77 7.70
C GLY A 33 -12.14 -13.00 6.38
N ILE A 34 -11.17 -12.13 6.11
CA ILE A 34 -11.12 -11.29 4.92
C ILE A 34 -10.01 -11.79 3.99
N GLU A 35 -10.38 -12.16 2.78
CA GLU A 35 -9.41 -12.42 1.72
C GLU A 35 -9.10 -11.12 0.98
N ALA A 36 -7.82 -10.72 1.04
CA ALA A 36 -7.29 -9.59 0.30
C ALA A 36 -6.47 -10.10 -0.88
N GLU A 37 -6.62 -9.48 -2.04
CA GLU A 37 -5.74 -9.72 -3.18
C GLU A 37 -4.33 -9.21 -2.85
N PHE A 38 -3.30 -10.02 -3.09
CA PHE A 38 -1.91 -9.63 -2.86
C PHE A 38 -1.25 -9.36 -4.21
N VAL A 39 -0.79 -8.13 -4.41
CA VAL A 39 -0.12 -7.68 -5.64
C VAL A 39 1.30 -7.22 -5.31
N ASP A 40 2.29 -7.82 -5.94
CA ASP A 40 3.69 -7.46 -5.78
C ASP A 40 4.21 -6.80 -7.06
N LEU A 41 4.75 -5.58 -6.96
CA LEU A 41 5.29 -4.87 -8.13
C LEU A 41 6.49 -5.58 -8.80
N ARG A 42 7.13 -6.53 -8.11
CA ARG A 42 8.19 -7.36 -8.72
C ARG A 42 7.66 -8.28 -9.83
N ASP A 43 6.40 -8.66 -9.72
CA ASP A 43 5.73 -9.55 -10.67
C ASP A 43 5.09 -8.78 -11.84
N HIS A 44 5.12 -7.44 -11.75
CA HIS A 44 4.52 -6.52 -12.72
C HIS A 44 5.55 -5.53 -13.25
N PRO A 45 6.36 -5.89 -14.26
CA PRO A 45 7.32 -4.97 -14.87
C PRO A 45 6.56 -3.90 -15.67
N LEU A 46 6.37 -2.73 -15.04
CA LEU A 46 5.67 -1.61 -15.63
C LEU A 46 6.63 -0.66 -16.37
N PRO A 47 6.24 -0.10 -17.53
CA PRO A 47 6.98 0.99 -18.16
C PRO A 47 6.98 2.23 -17.26
N LEU A 48 7.90 3.17 -17.49
CA LEU A 48 7.82 4.48 -16.87
C LEU A 48 6.65 5.27 -17.50
N CYS A 49 5.92 5.98 -16.65
CA CYS A 49 4.84 6.86 -17.10
C CYS A 49 5.42 8.01 -17.94
N ASP A 50 5.07 8.06 -19.22
CA ASP A 50 5.43 9.12 -20.18
C ASP A 50 4.29 10.14 -20.38
N GLY A 51 3.16 9.94 -19.71
CA GLY A 51 1.97 10.78 -19.84
C GLY A 51 1.21 10.58 -21.15
N GLY A 52 1.53 9.54 -21.92
CA GLY A 52 0.96 9.30 -23.25
C GLY A 52 0.78 7.83 -23.59
N ALA A 53 1.69 7.25 -24.36
CA ALA A 53 1.56 5.89 -24.89
C ALA A 53 1.57 4.80 -23.80
N CYS A 54 2.23 5.06 -22.68
CA CYS A 54 2.31 4.14 -21.55
C CYS A 54 0.94 3.65 -21.04
N TYR A 55 -0.10 4.48 -21.13
CA TYR A 55 -1.44 4.11 -20.68
C TYR A 55 -2.10 3.00 -21.52
N GLY A 56 -1.67 2.81 -22.75
CA GLY A 56 -2.13 1.73 -23.63
C GLY A 56 -1.30 0.46 -23.54
N ASP A 57 -0.24 0.43 -22.75
CA ASP A 57 0.63 -0.74 -22.59
C ASP A 57 -0.15 -1.91 -21.97
N PRO A 58 -0.10 -3.13 -22.56
CA PRO A 58 -0.81 -4.30 -22.05
C PRO A 58 -0.47 -4.63 -20.58
N ALA A 59 0.78 -4.47 -20.17
CA ALA A 59 1.19 -4.71 -18.77
C ALA A 59 0.53 -3.71 -17.82
N VAL A 60 0.38 -2.45 -18.23
CA VAL A 60 -0.33 -1.42 -17.45
C VAL A 60 -1.82 -1.74 -17.35
N GLN A 61 -2.45 -2.16 -18.44
CA GLN A 61 -3.87 -2.50 -18.45
C GLN A 61 -4.15 -3.74 -17.59
N GLU A 62 -3.30 -4.76 -17.66
CA GLU A 62 -3.41 -5.95 -16.80
C GLU A 62 -3.24 -5.56 -15.32
N PHE A 63 -2.21 -4.80 -14.98
CA PHE A 63 -1.97 -4.32 -13.62
C PHE A 63 -3.15 -3.49 -13.10
N LYS A 64 -3.63 -2.54 -13.88
CA LYS A 64 -4.79 -1.71 -13.55
C LYS A 64 -6.04 -2.55 -13.30
N SER A 65 -6.28 -3.60 -14.08
CA SER A 65 -7.45 -4.48 -13.91
C SER A 65 -7.46 -5.22 -12.58
N LYS A 66 -6.29 -5.54 -12.02
CA LYS A 66 -6.15 -6.15 -10.67
C LYS A 66 -6.50 -5.15 -9.56
N LEU A 67 -6.12 -3.88 -9.74
CA LEU A 67 -6.32 -2.88 -8.70
C LEU A 67 -7.74 -2.31 -8.65
N ILE A 68 -8.37 -2.09 -9.79
CA ILE A 68 -9.60 -1.29 -9.91
C ILE A 68 -10.77 -1.81 -9.06
N GLU A 69 -10.82 -3.12 -8.85
CA GLU A 69 -11.92 -3.78 -8.15
C GLU A 69 -11.86 -3.64 -6.62
N ALA A 70 -10.71 -3.22 -6.07
CA ALA A 70 -10.56 -3.08 -4.64
C ALA A 70 -11.24 -1.80 -4.12
N ASP A 71 -11.82 -1.89 -2.93
CA ASP A 71 -12.43 -0.78 -2.20
C ASP A 71 -11.47 -0.18 -1.17
N GLY A 72 -10.61 -1.02 -0.60
CA GLY A 72 -9.60 -0.65 0.38
C GLY A 72 -8.23 -1.25 0.08
N TYR A 73 -7.19 -0.47 0.31
CA TYR A 73 -5.80 -0.85 0.02
C TYR A 73 -4.91 -0.71 1.25
N LEU A 74 -3.99 -1.67 1.43
CA LEU A 74 -2.77 -1.48 2.21
C LEU A 74 -1.58 -1.41 1.26
N ILE A 75 -0.87 -0.30 1.28
CA ILE A 75 0.28 -0.07 0.41
C ILE A 75 1.56 -0.16 1.24
N ALA A 76 2.35 -1.20 0.99
CA ALA A 76 3.63 -1.41 1.63
C ALA A 76 4.77 -0.85 0.75
N THR A 77 5.50 0.14 1.27
CA THR A 77 6.53 0.84 0.51
C THR A 77 7.82 1.03 1.32
N PRO A 78 8.99 0.87 0.72
CA PRO A 78 10.22 1.35 1.32
C PRO A 78 10.32 2.87 1.19
N ILE A 79 10.93 3.50 2.18
CA ILE A 79 11.22 4.94 2.14
C ILE A 79 12.62 5.15 1.59
N TYR A 80 12.71 5.85 0.47
CA TYR A 80 13.95 6.26 -0.16
C TYR A 80 13.98 7.78 -0.31
N ASN A 81 15.08 8.41 0.13
CA ASN A 81 15.28 9.86 0.00
C ASN A 81 14.10 10.69 0.55
N PHE A 82 13.57 10.27 1.68
CA PHE A 82 12.45 10.95 2.35
C PHE A 82 11.12 10.93 1.56
N ASP A 83 10.86 9.87 0.77
CA ASP A 83 9.58 9.66 0.08
C ASP A 83 9.33 8.15 -0.13
N GLY A 84 8.13 7.78 -0.55
CA GLY A 84 7.84 6.45 -1.09
C GLY A 84 8.70 6.15 -2.32
N ASN A 85 8.95 4.87 -2.60
CA ASN A 85 9.81 4.51 -3.72
C ASN A 85 9.21 4.90 -5.09
N ALA A 86 10.06 5.14 -6.07
CA ALA A 86 9.67 5.56 -7.42
C ALA A 86 8.74 4.56 -8.11
N ALA A 87 8.87 3.25 -7.83
CA ALA A 87 7.99 2.22 -8.39
C ALA A 87 6.54 2.40 -7.94
N LEU A 88 6.30 2.75 -6.68
CA LEU A 88 4.96 3.07 -6.17
C LEU A 88 4.40 4.32 -6.87
N LYS A 89 5.19 5.38 -6.94
CA LYS A 89 4.73 6.62 -7.59
C LYS A 89 4.38 6.38 -9.04
N ASN A 90 5.22 5.62 -9.77
CA ASN A 90 4.97 5.24 -11.16
C ASN A 90 3.69 4.40 -11.31
N ALA A 91 3.47 3.42 -10.44
CA ALA A 91 2.26 2.61 -10.44
C ALA A 91 0.99 3.46 -10.24
N ILE A 92 1.04 4.46 -9.36
CA ILE A 92 -0.07 5.40 -9.15
C ILE A 92 -0.32 6.26 -10.39
N GLU A 93 0.72 6.77 -11.03
CA GLU A 93 0.62 7.58 -12.25
C GLU A 93 0.02 6.80 -13.41
N LEU A 94 0.45 5.54 -13.60
CA LEU A 94 -0.02 4.67 -14.67
C LEU A 94 -1.48 4.24 -14.52
N THR A 95 -1.98 4.11 -13.29
CA THR A 95 -3.33 3.58 -13.00
C THR A 95 -4.39 4.67 -12.82
N GLY A 96 -3.99 5.82 -12.29
CA GLY A 96 -4.80 7.04 -12.28
C GLY A 96 -6.13 6.96 -11.54
N ARG A 97 -7.08 7.80 -11.96
CA ARG A 97 -8.34 8.08 -11.26
C ARG A 97 -9.23 6.87 -11.08
N ASP A 98 -9.28 5.97 -12.03
CA ASP A 98 -10.17 4.81 -11.98
C ASP A 98 -9.87 3.87 -10.81
N VAL A 99 -8.59 3.81 -10.43
CA VAL A 99 -8.13 2.98 -9.31
C VAL A 99 -8.27 3.69 -7.97
N TRP A 100 -7.88 4.96 -7.89
CA TRP A 100 -7.65 5.62 -6.59
C TRP A 100 -8.81 6.50 -6.11
N THR A 101 -9.76 6.89 -7.01
CA THR A 101 -10.82 7.83 -6.62
C THR A 101 -11.73 7.25 -5.54
N GLN A 102 -11.84 7.97 -4.42
CA GLN A 102 -12.72 7.64 -3.28
C GLN A 102 -12.45 6.26 -2.65
N LYS A 103 -11.27 5.72 -2.83
CA LYS A 103 -10.84 4.47 -2.18
C LYS A 103 -10.27 4.74 -0.79
N VAL A 104 -10.21 3.71 0.05
CA VAL A 104 -9.55 3.78 1.37
C VAL A 104 -8.14 3.24 1.25
N VAL A 105 -7.16 3.97 1.75
CA VAL A 105 -5.73 3.61 1.67
C VAL A 105 -5.06 3.70 3.03
N GLY A 106 -4.39 2.64 3.46
CA GLY A 106 -3.45 2.63 4.58
C GLY A 106 -2.02 2.38 4.11
N PHE A 107 -1.04 2.95 4.80
CA PHE A 107 0.38 2.78 4.44
C PHE A 107 1.16 1.96 5.46
N LEU A 108 2.01 1.06 4.93
CA LEU A 108 3.00 0.27 5.64
C LEU A 108 4.38 0.70 5.13
N ALA A 109 5.14 1.43 5.92
CA ALA A 109 6.40 2.05 5.51
C ALA A 109 7.60 1.41 6.20
N ALA A 110 8.63 1.09 5.43
CA ALA A 110 9.91 0.61 5.96
C ALA A 110 11.04 1.56 5.58
N ALA A 111 11.75 2.10 6.56
CA ALA A 111 12.81 3.09 6.38
C ALA A 111 14.14 2.66 6.99
N GLY A 112 15.20 3.36 6.62
CA GLY A 112 16.52 3.17 7.21
C GLY A 112 16.70 3.77 8.61
N GLY A 113 15.81 4.67 9.02
CA GLY A 113 15.86 5.33 10.34
C GLY A 113 14.58 6.08 10.69
N ARG A 114 14.43 6.47 11.95
CA ARG A 114 13.18 7.04 12.49
C ARG A 114 12.90 8.49 12.03
N ALA A 115 13.90 9.21 11.52
CA ALA A 115 13.74 10.60 11.09
C ALA A 115 12.81 10.79 9.89
N SER A 116 12.50 9.73 9.16
CA SER A 116 11.69 9.77 7.94
C SER A 116 10.21 9.43 8.16
N TYR A 117 9.70 9.50 9.39
CA TYR A 117 8.30 9.16 9.68
C TYR A 117 7.29 9.95 8.84
N MET A 118 7.56 11.23 8.59
CA MET A 118 6.67 12.12 7.83
C MET A 118 6.89 12.05 6.30
N SER A 119 7.75 11.17 5.83
CA SER A 119 8.15 11.09 4.41
C SER A 119 7.00 10.84 3.44
N LEU A 120 5.95 10.14 3.86
CA LEU A 120 4.79 9.86 3.00
C LEU A 120 3.75 11.00 2.95
N SER A 121 3.97 12.11 3.66
CA SER A 121 2.99 13.21 3.72
C SER A 121 2.68 13.80 2.34
N GLY A 122 3.69 13.97 1.48
CA GLY A 122 3.50 14.47 0.13
C GLY A 122 2.66 13.54 -0.74
N LEU A 123 2.97 12.24 -0.71
CA LEU A 123 2.21 11.22 -1.44
C LEU A 123 0.78 11.12 -0.92
N THR A 124 0.59 11.15 0.40
CA THR A 124 -0.73 11.16 1.05
C THR A 124 -1.57 12.34 0.58
N LEU A 125 -1.02 13.56 0.60
CA LEU A 125 -1.71 14.76 0.13
C LEU A 125 -2.05 14.67 -1.36
N SER A 126 -1.16 14.15 -2.20
CA SER A 126 -1.43 13.90 -3.62
C SER A 126 -2.64 13.01 -3.82
N LEU A 127 -2.72 11.87 -3.12
CA LEU A 127 -3.85 10.95 -3.21
C LEU A 127 -5.15 11.60 -2.75
N MET A 128 -5.12 12.32 -1.63
CA MET A 128 -6.29 12.97 -1.06
C MET A 128 -6.82 14.10 -1.95
N LEU A 129 -5.94 14.95 -2.47
CA LEU A 129 -6.35 16.15 -3.22
C LEU A 129 -6.70 15.84 -4.67
N ASP A 130 -5.97 14.95 -5.34
CA ASP A 130 -6.23 14.62 -6.74
C ASP A 130 -7.35 13.58 -6.90
N PHE A 131 -7.33 12.51 -6.07
CA PHE A 131 -8.28 11.41 -6.22
C PHE A 131 -9.38 11.39 -5.15
N ARG A 132 -9.34 12.27 -4.16
CA ARG A 132 -10.27 12.24 -3.02
C ARG A 132 -10.21 10.90 -2.28
N THR A 133 -9.04 10.30 -2.21
CA THR A 133 -8.76 9.07 -1.50
C THR A 133 -8.89 9.31 0.01
N PHE A 134 -9.49 8.39 0.73
CA PHE A 134 -9.54 8.39 2.19
C PHE A 134 -8.28 7.70 2.72
N VAL A 135 -7.29 8.48 3.11
CA VAL A 135 -6.05 7.93 3.67
C VAL A 135 -6.21 7.75 5.17
N LEU A 136 -5.96 6.54 5.66
CA LEU A 136 -5.99 6.24 7.10
C LEU A 136 -4.92 7.06 7.82
N PRO A 137 -5.24 7.74 8.95
CA PRO A 137 -4.36 8.69 9.62
C PRO A 137 -3.32 7.90 10.29
N ARG A 138 -2.68 7.12 10.48
CA ARG A 138 -1.60 6.36 11.12
C ARG A 138 -0.97 5.39 10.13
N PHE A 139 0.31 5.56 9.91
CA PHE A 139 1.10 4.63 9.14
C PHE A 139 1.73 3.60 10.08
N VAL A 140 1.80 2.34 9.67
CA VAL A 140 2.76 1.42 10.27
C VAL A 140 4.13 1.76 9.69
N TYR A 141 5.00 2.29 10.53
CA TYR A 141 6.34 2.73 10.13
C TYR A 141 7.38 1.93 10.91
N VAL A 142 8.26 1.26 10.18
CA VAL A 142 9.30 0.42 10.75
C VAL A 142 10.69 0.81 10.26
N THR A 143 11.67 0.51 11.10
CA THR A 143 13.10 0.58 10.81
C THR A 143 13.76 -0.76 11.07
N GLY A 144 15.09 -0.84 10.95
CA GLY A 144 15.82 -2.04 11.31
C GLY A 144 15.72 -2.42 12.78
N GLU A 145 15.48 -1.44 13.65
CA GLU A 145 15.39 -1.62 15.11
C GLU A 145 14.10 -2.32 15.55
N ASP A 146 13.09 -2.35 14.68
CA ASP A 146 11.80 -2.95 14.94
C ASP A 146 11.75 -4.46 14.61
N PHE A 147 12.90 -5.04 14.23
CA PHE A 147 13.06 -6.46 13.93
C PHE A 147 14.17 -7.07 14.80
N SER A 148 13.96 -8.29 15.25
CA SER A 148 14.99 -9.09 15.95
C SER A 148 16.05 -9.61 14.95
N GLU A 149 17.09 -10.25 15.48
CA GLU A 149 18.13 -10.92 14.65
C GLU A 149 17.54 -12.04 13.76
N ASP A 150 16.43 -12.64 14.18
CA ASP A 150 15.69 -13.67 13.43
C ASP A 150 14.60 -13.08 12.52
N ASP A 151 14.66 -11.77 12.21
CA ASP A 151 13.68 -11.02 11.41
C ASP A 151 12.24 -11.03 11.98
N ALA A 152 12.04 -11.37 13.25
CA ALA A 152 10.74 -11.27 13.89
C ALA A 152 10.41 -9.81 14.22
N MET A 153 9.17 -9.40 13.95
CA MET A 153 8.68 -8.05 14.24
C MET A 153 8.46 -7.86 15.73
N SER A 154 8.68 -6.64 16.22
CA SER A 154 8.39 -6.27 17.61
C SER A 154 6.88 -6.34 17.90
N GLU A 155 6.53 -6.50 19.17
CA GLU A 155 5.13 -6.52 19.63
C GLU A 155 4.41 -5.21 19.24
N GLU A 156 5.07 -4.06 19.38
CA GLU A 156 4.52 -2.76 18.97
C GLU A 156 4.16 -2.70 17.48
N VAL A 157 4.99 -3.26 16.59
CA VAL A 157 4.69 -3.34 15.15
C VAL A 157 3.52 -4.28 14.91
N SER A 158 3.46 -5.41 15.62
CA SER A 158 2.37 -6.37 15.55
C SER A 158 1.03 -5.73 15.90
N GLU A 159 0.95 -5.02 17.03
CA GLU A 159 -0.24 -4.29 17.45
C GLU A 159 -0.68 -3.23 16.43
N ARG A 160 0.25 -2.46 15.88
CA ARG A 160 -0.04 -1.46 14.84
C ARG A 160 -0.56 -2.07 13.55
N LEU A 161 -0.08 -3.26 13.18
CA LEU A 161 -0.61 -4.00 12.03
C LEU A 161 -2.05 -4.48 12.28
N ASP A 162 -2.36 -4.92 13.49
CA ASP A 162 -3.73 -5.29 13.87
C ASP A 162 -4.66 -4.08 13.86
N GLU A 163 -4.20 -2.93 14.38
CA GLU A 163 -4.95 -1.68 14.34
C GLU A 163 -5.26 -1.23 12.90
N ILE A 164 -4.24 -1.16 12.02
CA ILE A 164 -4.45 -0.63 10.66
C ILE A 164 -5.29 -1.56 9.79
N THR A 165 -5.16 -2.88 9.94
CA THR A 165 -6.00 -3.84 9.22
C THR A 165 -7.46 -3.76 9.65
N THR A 166 -7.72 -3.65 10.95
CA THR A 166 -9.06 -3.45 11.52
C THR A 166 -9.66 -2.12 11.07
N GLU A 167 -8.87 -1.05 11.10
CA GLU A 167 -9.32 0.28 10.69
C GLU A 167 -9.61 0.35 9.19
N LEU A 168 -8.80 -0.31 8.34
CA LEU A 168 -9.07 -0.41 6.90
C LEU A 168 -10.46 -1.00 6.66
N VAL A 169 -10.76 -2.11 7.31
CA VAL A 169 -12.04 -2.80 7.15
C VAL A 169 -13.19 -1.93 7.66
N ARG A 170 -13.04 -1.33 8.84
CA ARG A 170 -14.05 -0.47 9.47
C ARG A 170 -14.41 0.73 8.58
N VAL A 171 -13.39 1.46 8.10
CA VAL A 171 -13.60 2.67 7.29
C VAL A 171 -14.15 2.32 5.91
N THR A 172 -13.60 1.29 5.25
CA THR A 172 -14.09 0.84 3.94
C THR A 172 -15.55 0.42 4.02
N THR A 173 -15.93 -0.31 5.06
CA THR A 173 -17.33 -0.73 5.27
C THR A 173 -18.24 0.47 5.49
N ALA A 174 -17.84 1.43 6.31
CA ALA A 174 -18.64 2.62 6.60
C ALA A 174 -18.91 3.47 5.36
N LEU A 175 -17.90 3.65 4.49
CA LEU A 175 -18.03 4.46 3.27
C LEU A 175 -18.80 3.78 2.13
N ARG A 176 -19.01 2.46 2.22
CA ARG A 176 -19.75 1.68 1.22
C ARG A 176 -21.16 1.31 1.66
N SER A 177 -21.56 1.71 2.86
CA SER A 177 -22.89 1.43 3.41
C SER A 177 -23.97 2.43 2.95
N GLU A 178 -23.59 3.37 2.09
CA GLU A 178 -24.48 4.32 1.41
C GLU A 178 -24.72 3.86 -0.05
#